data_fe5632616f341d00c4cfade424469f80
#
_entry.id   fe5632616f341d00c4cfade424469f80
#
_cell.length_a   1.000
_cell.length_b   1.000
_cell.length_c   1.000
_cell.angle_alpha   90.00
_cell.angle_beta   90.00
_cell.angle_gamma   90.00
#
_symmetry.space_group_name_H-M   'P 1'
#
loop_
_entity.id
_entity.type
_entity.pdbx_description
1 polymer ?
#
loop_
_entity_poly.entity_id
_entity_poly.type
_entity_poly.pdbx_seq_one_letter_code
_entity_poly.pdbx_strand_id
1 'polypeptide(L)'
;PAARPAEVKKEIEDVIGIPAMDAPEISAKNGINIHSVLEMIVNNVPAPTGDREAPLQCLIFDSQYDSYRGAIVYLRVMNGTVRPGMDIRMMASGAVYKVVEVGYLHPKGMVPAESLGAGEVGYLTASIKTVSDTRVGDTITGVDNPAAEPLHGYHQAQPMVFSGVYPADGSKYGDLRDALEKLKLNDSSMNYTKENSIALGIRFRCLLLG
;
A
#
# COMPACT_ATOMS: atom_id res chain seq x y z
N PRO A 1 -2.17 32.42 18.99
CA PRO A 1 -3.10 33.05 19.93
C PRO A 1 -4.38 32.21 20.16
N ALA A 2 -4.75 31.31 19.25
CA ALA A 2 -5.93 30.44 19.37
C ALA A 2 -5.59 29.02 19.85
N ALA A 3 -4.32 28.68 20.01
CA ALA A 3 -3.92 27.37 20.46
C ALA A 3 -4.20 27.21 21.98
N ARG A 4 -4.75 26.03 22.35
CA ARG A 4 -5.09 25.66 23.74
C ARG A 4 -4.39 24.32 24.07
N PRO A 5 -3.06 24.28 24.16
CA PRO A 5 -2.32 23.01 24.24
C PRO A 5 -2.71 22.16 25.44
N ALA A 6 -2.84 22.75 26.63
CA ALA A 6 -3.20 22.01 27.84
C ALA A 6 -4.60 21.37 27.77
N GLU A 7 -5.59 22.09 27.22
CA GLU A 7 -6.94 21.57 27.06
C GLU A 7 -6.96 20.45 26.00
N VAL A 8 -6.27 20.63 24.87
CA VAL A 8 -6.20 19.63 23.79
C VAL A 8 -5.49 18.36 24.26
N LYS A 9 -4.39 18.47 25.00
CA LYS A 9 -3.72 17.31 25.59
C LYS A 9 -4.65 16.49 26.48
N LYS A 10 -5.40 17.20 27.34
CA LYS A 10 -6.39 16.54 28.20
C LYS A 10 -7.52 15.91 27.41
N GLU A 11 -8.02 16.59 26.38
CA GLU A 11 -9.08 16.04 25.51
C GLU A 11 -8.60 14.78 24.77
N ILE A 12 -7.35 14.74 24.31
CA ILE A 12 -6.76 13.53 23.70
C ILE A 12 -6.73 12.37 24.70
N GLU A 13 -6.31 12.60 25.94
CA GLU A 13 -6.30 11.57 26.98
C GLU A 13 -7.70 11.10 27.34
N ASP A 14 -8.63 12.03 27.56
CA ASP A 14 -9.99 11.72 28.01
C ASP A 14 -10.84 11.04 26.92
N VAL A 15 -10.69 11.42 25.66
CA VAL A 15 -11.54 10.96 24.54
C VAL A 15 -10.89 9.78 23.78
N ILE A 16 -9.59 9.85 23.52
CA ILE A 16 -8.87 8.86 22.70
C ILE A 16 -8.19 7.80 23.59
N GLY A 17 -7.88 8.14 24.84
CA GLY A 17 -7.22 7.23 25.79
C GLY A 17 -5.72 7.07 25.53
N ILE A 18 -5.08 8.01 24.82
CA ILE A 18 -3.64 8.00 24.53
C ILE A 18 -2.96 9.02 25.43
N PRO A 19 -1.87 8.67 26.18
CA PRO A 19 -1.10 9.65 26.94
C PRO A 19 -0.61 10.79 26.05
N ALA A 20 -0.94 12.03 26.40
CA ALA A 20 -0.62 13.19 25.58
C ALA A 20 0.06 14.33 26.36
N MET A 21 0.18 14.22 27.70
CA MET A 21 0.76 15.30 28.51
C MET A 21 2.20 15.63 28.14
N ASP A 22 3.00 14.64 27.75
CA ASP A 22 4.39 14.80 27.33
C ASP A 22 4.54 15.12 25.83
N ALA A 23 3.44 15.24 25.09
CA ALA A 23 3.50 15.57 23.67
C ALA A 23 4.12 16.96 23.44
N PRO A 24 5.09 17.10 22.50
CA PRO A 24 5.74 18.36 22.22
C PRO A 24 4.77 19.35 21.57
N GLU A 25 4.79 20.57 22.05
CA GLU A 25 4.00 21.67 21.47
C GLU A 25 4.78 22.30 20.32
N ILE A 26 4.26 22.18 19.10
CA ILE A 26 4.97 22.59 17.89
C ILE A 26 4.19 23.60 17.06
N SER A 27 4.90 24.29 16.19
CA SER A 27 4.32 25.03 15.07
C SER A 27 5.08 24.68 13.79
N ALA A 28 4.51 23.81 12.96
CA ALA A 28 5.09 23.45 11.67
C ALA A 28 5.32 24.68 10.77
N LYS A 29 4.32 25.60 10.74
CA LYS A 29 4.38 26.83 9.96
C LYS A 29 5.57 27.74 10.36
N ASN A 30 5.86 27.82 11.67
CA ASN A 30 6.90 28.71 12.21
C ASN A 30 8.20 27.97 12.54
N GLY A 31 8.29 26.66 12.33
CA GLY A 31 9.45 25.84 12.64
C GLY A 31 9.72 25.66 14.15
N ILE A 32 8.73 25.93 15.02
CA ILE A 32 8.89 25.86 16.46
C ILE A 32 8.88 24.40 16.90
N ASN A 33 9.87 23.98 17.69
CA ASN A 33 10.00 22.65 18.32
C ASN A 33 9.94 21.44 17.36
N ILE A 34 10.19 21.62 16.07
CA ILE A 34 10.18 20.51 15.10
C ILE A 34 11.26 19.47 15.46
N HIS A 35 12.44 19.93 15.89
CA HIS A 35 13.54 19.07 16.29
C HIS A 35 13.13 18.13 17.43
N SER A 36 12.36 18.62 18.42
CA SER A 36 11.88 17.80 19.54
C SER A 36 11.03 16.60 19.08
N VAL A 37 10.22 16.78 18.03
CA VAL A 37 9.43 15.66 17.45
C VAL A 37 10.35 14.61 16.83
N LEU A 38 11.36 15.04 16.08
CA LEU A 38 12.33 14.14 15.45
C LEU A 38 13.13 13.35 16.50
N GLU A 39 13.56 14.01 17.57
CA GLU A 39 14.24 13.36 18.70
C GLU A 39 13.32 12.35 19.42
N MET A 40 12.05 12.69 19.62
CA MET A 40 11.08 11.74 20.19
C MET A 40 10.87 10.52 19.31
N ILE A 41 10.81 10.69 18.00
CA ILE A 41 10.70 9.56 17.05
C ILE A 41 11.93 8.66 17.19
N VAL A 42 13.13 9.22 17.18
CA VAL A 42 14.38 8.45 17.31
C VAL A 42 14.47 7.70 18.63
N ASN A 43 14.03 8.32 19.72
CA ASN A 43 14.16 7.74 21.06
C ASN A 43 13.03 6.75 21.41
N ASN A 44 11.83 6.95 20.90
CA ASN A 44 10.65 6.21 21.37
C ASN A 44 10.12 5.19 20.34
N VAL A 45 10.42 5.36 19.04
CA VAL A 45 9.97 4.42 18.00
C VAL A 45 11.01 3.32 17.84
N PRO A 46 10.64 2.04 18.09
CA PRO A 46 11.59 0.94 17.92
C PRO A 46 12.05 0.82 16.46
N ALA A 47 13.33 0.50 16.29
CA ALA A 47 13.87 0.22 14.95
C ALA A 47 13.16 -0.98 14.30
N PRO A 48 13.09 -1.04 12.97
CA PRO A 48 12.56 -2.21 12.28
C PRO A 48 13.33 -3.47 12.68
N THR A 49 12.59 -4.57 12.87
CA THR A 49 13.15 -5.90 13.12
C THR A 49 13.14 -6.69 11.81
N GLY A 50 13.92 -7.77 11.76
CA GLY A 50 13.99 -8.68 10.61
C GLY A 50 15.43 -9.14 10.36
N ASP A 51 15.55 -10.24 9.63
CA ASP A 51 16.82 -10.83 9.26
C ASP A 51 17.02 -10.74 7.73
N ARG A 52 18.10 -10.12 7.28
CA ARG A 52 18.44 -9.96 5.85
C ARG A 52 18.82 -11.27 5.16
N GLU A 53 19.25 -12.27 5.92
CA GLU A 53 19.66 -13.58 5.40
C GLU A 53 18.53 -14.63 5.43
N ALA A 54 17.41 -14.30 6.07
CA ALA A 54 16.23 -15.17 6.11
C ALA A 54 15.56 -15.25 4.72
N PRO A 55 14.66 -16.25 4.51
CA PRO A 55 13.80 -16.28 3.32
C PRO A 55 13.05 -14.97 3.12
N LEU A 56 12.97 -14.52 1.88
CA LEU A 56 12.34 -13.24 1.54
C LEU A 56 10.87 -13.24 1.93
N GLN A 57 10.47 -12.23 2.67
CA GLN A 57 9.08 -11.88 2.97
C GLN A 57 8.88 -10.37 2.83
N CYS A 58 8.17 -9.94 1.79
CA CYS A 58 7.77 -8.56 1.62
C CYS A 58 6.26 -8.44 1.74
N LEU A 59 5.79 -7.47 2.51
CA LEU A 59 4.37 -7.14 2.61
C LEU A 59 4.03 -6.05 1.59
N ILE A 60 3.07 -6.31 0.72
CA ILE A 60 2.51 -5.32 -0.21
C ILE A 60 1.55 -4.43 0.56
N PHE A 61 1.81 -3.13 0.62
CA PHE A 61 0.90 -2.19 1.27
C PHE A 61 0.17 -1.27 0.28
N ASP A 62 0.67 -1.16 -0.96
CA ASP A 62 0.01 -0.41 -2.03
C ASP A 62 0.51 -0.88 -3.39
N SER A 63 -0.20 -0.55 -4.47
CA SER A 63 0.25 -0.78 -5.84
C SER A 63 -0.37 0.24 -6.79
N GLN A 64 0.36 0.58 -7.82
CA GLN A 64 -0.07 1.52 -8.86
C GLN A 64 0.19 0.94 -10.24
N TYR A 65 -0.75 1.15 -11.16
CA TYR A 65 -0.55 0.75 -12.54
C TYR A 65 0.08 1.87 -13.35
N ASP A 66 1.20 1.56 -13.97
CA ASP A 66 1.89 2.40 -14.93
C ASP A 66 1.81 1.74 -16.33
N SER A 67 1.45 2.53 -17.36
CA SER A 67 1.24 2.00 -18.72
C SER A 67 2.52 1.47 -19.38
N TYR A 68 3.69 1.92 -18.92
CA TYR A 68 4.99 1.54 -19.46
C TYR A 68 5.68 0.46 -18.63
N ARG A 69 5.59 0.54 -17.30
CA ARG A 69 6.28 -0.34 -16.34
C ARG A 69 5.41 -1.53 -15.88
N GLY A 70 4.11 -1.48 -16.15
CA GLY A 70 3.15 -2.41 -15.57
C GLY A 70 2.80 -2.02 -14.12
N ALA A 71 2.47 -2.98 -13.28
CA ALA A 71 2.22 -2.71 -11.88
C ALA A 71 3.52 -2.35 -11.14
N ILE A 72 3.51 -1.22 -10.47
CA ILE A 72 4.51 -0.80 -9.50
C ILE A 72 3.98 -1.19 -8.14
N VAL A 73 4.70 -2.05 -7.45
CA VAL A 73 4.31 -2.59 -6.14
C VAL A 73 5.05 -1.85 -5.05
N TYR A 74 4.35 -1.27 -4.11
CA TYR A 74 4.92 -0.66 -2.92
C TYR A 74 4.93 -1.67 -1.78
N LEU A 75 6.09 -1.88 -1.19
CA LEU A 75 6.29 -2.96 -0.25
C LEU A 75 7.19 -2.57 0.92
N ARG A 76 7.01 -3.30 2.00
CA ARG A 76 7.95 -3.34 3.13
C ARG A 76 8.61 -4.71 3.18
N VAL A 77 9.93 -4.75 3.20
CA VAL A 77 10.69 -5.97 3.42
C VAL A 77 10.67 -6.28 4.91
N MET A 78 10.07 -7.40 5.28
CA MET A 78 10.02 -7.88 6.67
C MET A 78 11.21 -8.77 7.00
N ASN A 79 11.55 -9.67 6.06
CA ASN A 79 12.72 -10.57 6.15
C ASN A 79 13.35 -10.74 4.77
N GLY A 80 14.62 -11.12 4.74
CA GLY A 80 15.36 -11.34 3.53
C GLY A 80 15.80 -10.07 2.82
N THR A 81 16.21 -10.25 1.58
CA THR A 81 16.66 -9.16 0.69
C THR A 81 16.13 -9.40 -0.70
N VAL A 82 15.50 -8.39 -1.32
CA VAL A 82 15.05 -8.40 -2.71
C VAL A 82 15.97 -7.53 -3.57
N ARG A 83 16.27 -8.00 -4.79
CA ARG A 83 17.13 -7.30 -5.76
C ARG A 83 16.69 -7.56 -7.19
N PRO A 84 17.06 -6.71 -8.16
CA PRO A 84 16.81 -6.95 -9.57
C PRO A 84 17.36 -8.31 -10.02
N GLY A 85 16.63 -8.97 -10.92
CA GLY A 85 17.00 -10.29 -11.47
C GLY A 85 16.52 -11.48 -10.64
N MET A 86 16.05 -11.30 -9.40
CA MET A 86 15.48 -12.40 -8.61
C MET A 86 14.13 -12.85 -9.18
N ASP A 87 13.85 -14.14 -9.10
CA ASP A 87 12.52 -14.69 -9.32
C ASP A 87 11.75 -14.69 -8.00
N ILE A 88 10.59 -14.02 -8.02
CA ILE A 88 9.72 -13.85 -6.86
C ILE A 88 8.36 -14.50 -7.11
N ARG A 89 7.68 -14.88 -6.02
CA ARG A 89 6.34 -15.46 -6.05
C ARG A 89 5.40 -14.63 -5.18
N MET A 90 4.24 -14.31 -5.73
CA MET A 90 3.08 -13.80 -4.99
C MET A 90 2.44 -14.96 -4.25
N MET A 91 2.37 -14.92 -2.91
CA MET A 91 1.93 -16.07 -2.14
C MET A 91 0.43 -16.34 -2.27
N ALA A 92 -0.39 -15.31 -2.47
CA ALA A 92 -1.85 -15.46 -2.61
C ALA A 92 -2.25 -16.05 -3.99
N SER A 93 -1.64 -15.59 -5.08
CA SER A 93 -1.96 -16.05 -6.45
C SER A 93 -1.07 -17.21 -6.92
N GLY A 94 0.11 -17.37 -6.33
CA GLY A 94 1.15 -18.30 -6.79
C GLY A 94 1.88 -17.81 -8.04
N ALA A 95 1.55 -16.63 -8.57
CA ALA A 95 2.17 -16.09 -9.78
C ALA A 95 3.66 -15.77 -9.55
N VAL A 96 4.48 -16.10 -10.53
CA VAL A 96 5.95 -15.92 -10.48
C VAL A 96 6.34 -14.81 -11.45
N TYR A 97 7.20 -13.92 -10.98
CA TYR A 97 7.70 -12.80 -11.76
C TYR A 97 9.21 -12.61 -11.51
N LYS A 98 9.90 -12.08 -12.53
CA LYS A 98 11.29 -11.65 -12.39
C LYS A 98 11.34 -10.18 -12.03
N VAL A 99 12.03 -9.84 -10.94
CA VAL A 99 12.25 -8.46 -10.50
C VAL A 99 13.06 -7.71 -11.55
N VAL A 100 12.53 -6.59 -12.04
CA VAL A 100 13.18 -5.70 -12.99
C VAL A 100 13.95 -4.61 -12.25
N GLU A 101 13.30 -3.96 -11.29
CA GLU A 101 13.87 -2.84 -10.56
C GLU A 101 13.32 -2.83 -9.12
N VAL A 102 14.14 -2.42 -8.18
CA VAL A 102 13.76 -2.06 -6.82
C VAL A 102 14.31 -0.69 -6.47
N GLY A 103 13.71 0.01 -5.52
CA GLY A 103 14.21 1.32 -5.12
C GLY A 103 13.38 1.99 -4.04
N TYR A 104 13.75 3.24 -3.75
CA TYR A 104 13.14 4.05 -2.73
C TYR A 104 12.26 5.15 -3.31
N LEU A 105 11.28 5.58 -2.52
CA LEU A 105 10.43 6.72 -2.83
C LEU A 105 11.02 7.98 -2.20
N HIS A 106 11.35 8.95 -3.04
CA HIS A 106 11.79 10.26 -2.63
C HIS A 106 10.76 11.33 -3.01
N PRO A 107 10.75 12.51 -2.38
CA PRO A 107 9.85 13.60 -2.77
C PRO A 107 9.95 14.02 -4.25
N LYS A 108 11.10 13.77 -4.88
CA LYS A 108 11.35 14.06 -6.30
C LYS A 108 11.02 12.88 -7.24
N GLY A 109 10.56 11.75 -6.70
CA GLY A 109 10.22 10.56 -7.49
C GLY A 109 10.94 9.29 -7.01
N MET A 110 10.87 8.26 -7.82
CA MET A 110 11.47 6.96 -7.55
C MET A 110 12.98 7.00 -7.79
N VAL A 111 13.75 6.42 -6.88
CA VAL A 111 15.21 6.29 -6.98
C VAL A 111 15.57 4.82 -6.95
N PRO A 112 16.11 4.25 -8.04
CA PRO A 112 16.55 2.87 -8.08
C PRO A 112 17.62 2.56 -7.03
N ALA A 113 17.60 1.33 -6.53
CA ALA A 113 18.56 0.80 -5.58
C ALA A 113 19.08 -0.57 -6.04
N GLU A 114 20.23 -0.99 -5.53
CA GLU A 114 20.78 -2.31 -5.81
C GLU A 114 19.99 -3.42 -5.13
N SER A 115 19.42 -3.13 -3.97
CA SER A 115 18.60 -4.08 -3.20
C SER A 115 17.76 -3.35 -2.16
N LEU A 116 16.72 -4.02 -1.65
CA LEU A 116 15.98 -3.66 -0.43
C LEU A 116 16.07 -4.82 0.54
N GLY A 117 16.51 -4.57 1.77
CA GLY A 117 16.65 -5.58 2.82
C GLY A 117 15.63 -5.41 3.94
N ALA A 118 15.64 -6.36 4.87
CA ALA A 118 14.75 -6.38 6.03
C ALA A 118 14.69 -5.02 6.74
N GLY A 119 13.47 -4.54 7.01
CA GLY A 119 13.16 -3.25 7.60
C GLY A 119 12.97 -2.10 6.61
N GLU A 120 13.38 -2.24 5.37
CA GLU A 120 13.30 -1.20 4.36
C GLU A 120 11.93 -1.16 3.67
N VAL A 121 11.52 0.05 3.30
CA VAL A 121 10.29 0.34 2.55
C VAL A 121 10.67 0.94 1.21
N GLY A 122 10.06 0.44 0.15
CA GLY A 122 10.35 0.90 -1.19
C GLY A 122 9.35 0.41 -2.23
N TYR A 123 9.78 0.40 -3.48
CA TYR A 123 8.99 -0.10 -4.59
C TYR A 123 9.70 -1.22 -5.33
N LEU A 124 8.91 -2.02 -6.05
CA LEU A 124 9.37 -3.08 -6.93
C LEU A 124 8.60 -3.03 -8.24
N THR A 125 9.29 -3.25 -9.35
CA THR A 125 8.69 -3.52 -10.66
C THR A 125 9.13 -4.89 -11.18
N ALA A 126 8.20 -5.63 -11.78
CA ALA A 126 8.45 -6.96 -12.33
C ALA A 126 7.66 -7.21 -13.62
N SER A 127 7.35 -6.15 -14.38
CA SER A 127 6.54 -6.21 -15.61
C SER A 127 5.20 -6.94 -15.43
N ILE A 128 4.60 -6.79 -14.26
CA ILE A 128 3.33 -7.43 -13.90
C ILE A 128 2.22 -6.76 -14.70
N LYS A 129 1.54 -7.52 -15.55
CA LYS A 129 0.44 -7.05 -16.38
C LYS A 129 -0.93 -7.36 -15.78
N THR A 130 -1.00 -8.39 -14.96
CA THR A 130 -2.23 -8.87 -14.33
C THR A 130 -2.40 -8.17 -12.98
N VAL A 131 -3.28 -7.18 -12.96
CA VAL A 131 -3.57 -6.35 -11.77
C VAL A 131 -3.97 -7.18 -10.55
N SER A 132 -4.72 -8.26 -10.76
CA SER A 132 -5.19 -9.16 -9.69
C SER A 132 -4.07 -9.88 -8.94
N ASP A 133 -2.85 -9.90 -9.49
CA ASP A 133 -1.72 -10.58 -8.86
C ASP A 133 -0.97 -9.71 -7.84
N THR A 134 -1.29 -8.41 -7.76
CA THR A 134 -0.67 -7.45 -6.83
C THR A 134 -1.65 -6.96 -5.78
N ARG A 135 -2.20 -7.87 -4.98
CA ARG A 135 -3.15 -7.51 -3.94
C ARG A 135 -2.45 -6.88 -2.75
N VAL A 136 -3.01 -5.77 -2.27
CA VAL A 136 -2.62 -5.18 -0.99
C VAL A 136 -2.83 -6.19 0.14
N GLY A 137 -1.82 -6.34 1.00
CA GLY A 137 -1.79 -7.35 2.05
C GLY A 137 -1.21 -8.71 1.63
N ASP A 138 -0.91 -8.93 0.34
CA ASP A 138 -0.23 -10.16 -0.07
C ASP A 138 1.27 -10.14 0.31
N THR A 139 1.84 -11.32 0.38
CA THR A 139 3.26 -11.54 0.66
C THR A 139 3.99 -11.94 -0.60
N ILE A 140 5.12 -11.27 -0.85
CA ILE A 140 6.08 -11.66 -1.87
C ILE A 140 7.19 -12.48 -1.20
N THR A 141 7.53 -13.63 -1.81
CA THR A 141 8.65 -14.47 -1.39
C THR A 141 9.58 -14.78 -2.56
N GLY A 142 10.80 -15.26 -2.26
CA GLY A 142 11.72 -15.76 -3.28
C GLY A 142 11.29 -17.13 -3.80
N VAL A 143 11.58 -17.44 -5.08
CA VAL A 143 11.27 -18.75 -5.65
C VAL A 143 12.25 -19.82 -5.18
N ASP A 144 13.54 -19.49 -5.12
CA ASP A 144 14.61 -20.43 -4.78
C ASP A 144 14.62 -20.82 -3.29
N ASN A 145 14.27 -19.88 -2.40
CA ASN A 145 14.17 -20.10 -0.96
C ASN A 145 12.91 -19.44 -0.44
N PRO A 146 11.74 -20.09 -0.64
CA PRO A 146 10.46 -19.50 -0.27
C PRO A 146 10.25 -19.52 1.25
N ALA A 147 9.61 -18.48 1.75
CA ALA A 147 9.10 -18.45 3.13
C ALA A 147 8.01 -19.52 3.30
N ALA A 148 7.96 -20.13 4.48
CA ALA A 148 7.00 -21.20 4.78
C ALA A 148 5.56 -20.70 4.87
N GLU A 149 5.37 -19.49 5.40
CA GLU A 149 4.05 -18.90 5.64
C GLU A 149 3.99 -17.46 5.15
N PRO A 150 2.81 -17.00 4.67
CA PRO A 150 2.62 -15.59 4.34
C PRO A 150 2.61 -14.74 5.62
N LEU A 151 2.92 -13.47 5.48
CA LEU A 151 2.75 -12.48 6.54
C LEU A 151 1.25 -12.28 6.83
N HIS A 152 0.94 -11.87 8.05
CA HIS A 152 -0.40 -11.39 8.36
C HIS A 152 -0.66 -10.12 7.55
N GLY A 153 -1.53 -10.24 6.56
CA GLY A 153 -1.94 -9.15 5.69
C GLY A 153 -2.88 -8.17 6.39
N TYR A 154 -3.28 -7.14 5.65
CA TYR A 154 -4.29 -6.19 6.13
C TYR A 154 -5.69 -6.82 6.09
N HIS A 155 -6.54 -6.46 7.06
CA HIS A 155 -7.95 -6.77 6.97
C HIS A 155 -8.56 -6.04 5.78
N GLN A 156 -9.34 -6.75 4.96
CA GLN A 156 -10.09 -6.10 3.89
C GLN A 156 -11.10 -5.14 4.51
N ALA A 157 -11.01 -3.87 4.10
CA ALA A 157 -12.00 -2.88 4.51
C ALA A 157 -13.37 -3.25 3.93
N GLN A 158 -14.40 -3.15 4.77
CA GLN A 158 -15.77 -3.41 4.30
C GLN A 158 -16.30 -2.18 3.56
N PRO A 159 -16.80 -2.34 2.34
CA PRO A 159 -17.34 -1.22 1.57
C PRO A 159 -18.59 -0.66 2.24
N MET A 160 -18.67 0.67 2.31
CA MET A 160 -19.79 1.39 2.92
C MET A 160 -20.68 2.09 1.88
N VAL A 161 -20.15 2.36 0.70
CA VAL A 161 -20.87 3.05 -0.39
C VAL A 161 -21.04 2.13 -1.59
N PHE A 162 -22.24 2.11 -2.14
CA PHE A 162 -22.58 1.33 -3.32
C PHE A 162 -22.96 2.26 -4.47
N SER A 163 -22.33 2.10 -5.63
CA SER A 163 -22.59 2.91 -6.81
C SER A 163 -22.77 2.05 -8.05
N GLY A 164 -23.74 2.39 -8.90
CA GLY A 164 -23.91 1.75 -10.20
C GLY A 164 -23.20 2.56 -11.28
N VAL A 165 -22.21 1.98 -11.95
CA VAL A 165 -21.45 2.61 -13.03
C VAL A 165 -21.86 1.97 -14.36
N TYR A 166 -22.25 2.81 -15.31
CA TYR A 166 -22.74 2.42 -16.64
C TYR A 166 -21.79 2.96 -17.71
N PRO A 167 -21.54 2.22 -18.80
CA PRO A 167 -20.89 2.82 -19.96
C PRO A 167 -21.83 3.87 -20.57
N ALA A 168 -21.29 5.05 -20.89
CA ALA A 168 -22.06 6.11 -21.55
C ALA A 168 -22.55 5.67 -22.96
N ASP A 169 -21.80 4.76 -23.58
CA ASP A 169 -22.12 4.10 -24.84
C ASP A 169 -21.98 2.59 -24.63
N GLY A 170 -23.05 1.83 -24.91
CA GLY A 170 -23.09 0.39 -24.68
C GLY A 170 -22.03 -0.41 -25.45
N SER A 171 -21.43 0.14 -26.51
CA SER A 171 -20.30 -0.45 -27.22
C SER A 171 -18.98 -0.44 -26.46
N LYS A 172 -18.87 0.38 -25.42
CA LYS A 172 -17.64 0.59 -24.62
C LYS A 172 -17.61 -0.20 -23.30
N TYR A 173 -18.39 -1.25 -23.19
CA TYR A 173 -18.41 -2.10 -21.99
C TYR A 173 -17.03 -2.69 -21.65
N GLY A 174 -16.30 -3.16 -22.67
CA GLY A 174 -14.94 -3.70 -22.47
C GLY A 174 -13.97 -2.67 -21.90
N ASP A 175 -14.01 -1.46 -22.45
CA ASP A 175 -13.15 -0.35 -22.01
C ASP A 175 -13.45 0.05 -20.56
N LEU A 176 -14.74 0.08 -20.18
CA LEU A 176 -15.15 0.39 -18.80
C LEU A 176 -14.66 -0.68 -17.83
N ARG A 177 -14.79 -1.97 -18.18
CA ARG A 177 -14.28 -3.07 -17.35
C ARG A 177 -12.77 -2.92 -17.12
N ASP A 178 -12.01 -2.71 -18.19
CA ASP A 178 -10.55 -2.60 -18.12
C ASP A 178 -10.12 -1.35 -17.34
N ALA A 179 -10.89 -0.27 -17.42
CA ALA A 179 -10.67 0.92 -16.60
C ALA A 179 -10.95 0.65 -15.11
N LEU A 180 -12.03 -0.09 -14.78
CA LEU A 180 -12.34 -0.46 -13.40
C LEU A 180 -11.30 -1.43 -12.81
N GLU A 181 -10.75 -2.34 -13.60
CA GLU A 181 -9.66 -3.22 -13.17
C GLU A 181 -8.40 -2.41 -12.81
N LYS A 182 -8.05 -1.40 -13.61
CA LYS A 182 -6.94 -0.49 -13.32
C LYS A 182 -7.21 0.40 -12.11
N LEU A 183 -8.44 0.90 -11.98
CA LEU A 183 -8.84 1.71 -10.83
C LEU A 183 -8.76 0.91 -9.52
N LYS A 184 -9.18 -0.35 -9.55
CA LYS A 184 -9.08 -1.26 -8.40
C LYS A 184 -7.65 -1.47 -7.93
N LEU A 185 -6.66 -1.35 -8.80
CA LEU A 185 -5.26 -1.40 -8.40
C LEU A 185 -4.84 -0.16 -7.61
N ASN A 186 -5.34 1.01 -8.04
CA ASN A 186 -5.04 2.28 -7.38
C ASN A 186 -5.89 2.53 -6.13
N ASP A 187 -7.01 1.80 -5.99
CA ASP A 187 -7.89 1.84 -4.82
C ASP A 187 -8.18 0.41 -4.34
N SER A 188 -7.39 -0.04 -3.38
CA SER A 188 -7.47 -1.39 -2.82
C SER A 188 -8.80 -1.68 -2.10
N SER A 189 -9.56 -0.65 -1.72
CA SER A 189 -10.86 -0.76 -1.09
C SER A 189 -11.98 -1.03 -2.10
N MET A 190 -11.77 -0.66 -3.37
CA MET A 190 -12.76 -0.78 -4.42
C MET A 190 -12.96 -2.25 -4.82
N ASN A 191 -14.22 -2.66 -4.80
CA ASN A 191 -14.66 -3.90 -5.42
C ASN A 191 -15.79 -3.61 -6.40
N TYR A 192 -15.98 -4.47 -7.41
CA TYR A 192 -17.09 -4.34 -8.34
C TYR A 192 -17.61 -5.70 -8.78
N THR A 193 -18.89 -5.74 -9.06
CA THR A 193 -19.59 -6.91 -9.61
C THR A 193 -20.35 -6.50 -10.85
N LYS A 194 -20.38 -7.41 -11.83
CA LYS A 194 -21.19 -7.21 -13.05
C LYS A 194 -22.66 -7.48 -12.70
N GLU A 195 -23.52 -6.53 -13.02
CA GLU A 195 -24.96 -6.67 -12.89
C GLU A 195 -25.67 -6.36 -14.22
N ASN A 196 -26.84 -6.92 -14.41
CA ASN A 196 -27.70 -6.66 -15.56
C ASN A 196 -28.97 -5.93 -15.10
N SER A 197 -29.23 -4.76 -15.66
CA SER A 197 -30.44 -3.99 -15.39
C SER A 197 -31.38 -4.13 -16.60
N ILE A 198 -32.65 -4.46 -16.35
CA ILE A 198 -33.67 -4.55 -17.41
C ILE A 198 -33.86 -3.20 -18.11
N ALA A 199 -33.73 -2.10 -17.38
CA ALA A 199 -33.98 -0.74 -17.91
C ALA A 199 -32.74 -0.10 -18.56
N LEU A 200 -31.52 -0.36 -18.01
CA LEU A 200 -30.30 0.37 -18.36
C LEU A 200 -29.19 -0.55 -18.93
N GLY A 201 -29.47 -1.83 -19.11
CA GLY A 201 -28.50 -2.79 -19.66
C GLY A 201 -27.42 -3.21 -18.63
N ILE A 202 -26.25 -3.54 -19.15
CA ILE A 202 -25.13 -4.02 -18.32
C ILE A 202 -24.50 -2.88 -17.54
N ARG A 203 -24.32 -3.09 -16.24
CA ARG A 203 -23.66 -2.16 -15.33
C ARG A 203 -22.62 -2.86 -14.46
N PHE A 204 -21.75 -2.08 -13.85
CA PHE A 204 -20.94 -2.52 -12.73
C PHE A 204 -21.46 -1.92 -11.43
N ARG A 205 -21.76 -2.77 -10.46
CA ARG A 205 -22.00 -2.34 -9.09
C ARG A 205 -20.66 -2.22 -8.40
N CYS A 206 -20.23 -0.99 -8.14
CA CYS A 206 -19.02 -0.66 -7.43
C CYS A 206 -19.30 -0.53 -5.94
N LEU A 207 -18.39 -1.07 -5.14
CA LEU A 207 -18.39 -1.06 -3.69
C LEU A 207 -17.16 -0.24 -3.26
N LEU A 208 -17.39 0.84 -2.53
CA LEU A 208 -16.38 1.84 -2.19
C LEU A 208 -16.39 2.09 -0.68
N LEU A 209 -15.32 2.64 -0.13
CA LEU A 209 -15.29 3.07 1.27
C LEU A 209 -15.99 4.42 1.50
N GLY A 210 -16.00 5.31 0.54
CA GLY A 210 -16.57 6.65 0.59
C GLY A 210 -15.61 7.71 0.09
#